data_41e93c4facbf75041112eda6f1aca2a5
#
_entry.id   41e93c4facbf75041112eda6f1aca2a5
#
_cell.length_a   1.000
_cell.length_b   1.000
_cell.length_c   1.000
_cell.angle_alpha   90.00
_cell.angle_beta   90.00
_cell.angle_gamma   90.00
#
_symmetry.space_group_name_H-M   'P 1'
#
loop_
_entity.id
_entity.type
_entity.pdbx_description
1 polymer ?
#
loop_
_entity_poly.entity_id
_entity_poly.type
_entity_poly.pdbx_seq_one_letter_code
_entity_poly.pdbx_strand_id
1 'polypeptide(L)'
;MQSSDAPLTVRLRLRRQWRTAGAWGVPFVVVGFWLLLEHGGLSAALQGGAQTAALLVYGWIRWGRALALNHPPQDPRLRPSLGAANRLTLMRGGLIAVLAAFLFQPAVAGEGVTGWAPATLYIAAAALDGVDGFLARVTGSETRLGECLDTEVDALGLLIAATLLVWVGKAPAAYLCVGLGYYALQAAKSARRKAGRSVAPVQPRAEARLVAGCEMGFAGAALLPLFEPAATQPVALIMTAALLAGFGREWLVVCGLAAPDGRPLNRALARADRALVRLLPIVLRAAAVAGILLLLNRSRAAGAVTPLSTAGTAQLWTCASLLAFGVMTRLAGLAAAMAAACAMPGPLPGAEWG
;
A
#
# COMPACT_ATOMS: atom_id res chain seq x y z
N MET A 1 28.77 3.23 14.71
CA MET A 1 29.77 4.30 14.67
C MET A 1 30.89 3.94 13.68
N GLN A 2 30.64 3.85 12.35
CA GLN A 2 31.64 3.48 11.32
C GLN A 2 31.32 4.03 9.91
N SER A 3 30.54 5.12 9.79
CA SER A 3 30.27 5.73 8.48
C SER A 3 31.20 6.91 8.13
N SER A 4 32.29 7.12 8.91
CA SER A 4 33.18 8.29 8.72
C SER A 4 34.20 8.14 7.57
N ASP A 5 34.44 6.91 7.09
CA ASP A 5 35.59 6.62 6.21
C ASP A 5 35.24 6.53 4.72
N ALA A 6 34.01 6.82 4.32
CA ALA A 6 33.68 6.88 2.90
C ALA A 6 34.39 8.11 2.27
N PRO A 7 35.04 7.95 1.09
CA PRO A 7 35.63 9.05 0.39
C PRO A 7 34.68 10.23 0.22
N LEU A 8 35.14 11.44 0.48
CA LEU A 8 34.33 12.66 0.39
C LEU A 8 33.61 12.76 -0.98
N THR A 9 34.28 12.31 -2.02
CA THR A 9 33.79 12.23 -3.40
C THR A 9 32.51 11.37 -3.54
N VAL A 10 32.41 10.23 -2.85
CA VAL A 10 31.25 9.35 -2.88
C VAL A 10 30.04 10.04 -2.21
N ARG A 11 30.26 10.65 -1.04
CA ARG A 11 29.21 11.39 -0.32
C ARG A 11 28.69 12.59 -1.12
N LEU A 12 29.58 13.34 -1.75
CA LEU A 12 29.20 14.49 -2.60
C LEU A 12 28.41 14.03 -3.83
N ARG A 13 28.81 12.91 -4.47
CA ARG A 13 28.10 12.32 -5.61
C ARG A 13 26.68 11.88 -5.21
N LEU A 14 26.53 11.19 -4.09
CA LEU A 14 25.22 10.77 -3.56
C LEU A 14 24.31 11.96 -3.25
N ARG A 15 24.86 12.99 -2.58
CA ARG A 15 24.12 14.23 -2.30
C ARG A 15 23.68 14.95 -3.58
N ARG A 16 24.51 14.96 -4.62
CA ARG A 16 24.16 15.54 -5.91
C ARG A 16 23.01 14.76 -6.56
N GLN A 17 23.12 13.43 -6.61
CA GLN A 17 22.04 12.56 -7.14
C GLN A 17 20.75 12.73 -6.35
N TRP A 18 20.84 12.88 -5.02
CA TRP A 18 19.69 13.12 -4.17
C TRP A 18 19.00 14.45 -4.48
N ARG A 19 19.77 15.53 -4.66
CA ARG A 19 19.23 16.84 -5.03
C ARG A 19 18.52 16.79 -6.38
N THR A 20 19.10 16.12 -7.38
CA THR A 20 18.45 15.95 -8.69
C THR A 20 17.21 15.06 -8.61
N ALA A 21 17.21 14.06 -7.73
CA ALA A 21 16.02 13.24 -7.49
C ALA A 21 14.84 14.07 -6.93
N GLY A 22 15.10 15.10 -6.15
CA GLY A 22 14.08 16.03 -5.67
C GLY A 22 13.32 16.74 -6.79
N ALA A 23 14.01 17.07 -7.90
CA ALA A 23 13.37 17.69 -9.07
C ALA A 23 12.35 16.74 -9.76
N TRP A 24 12.52 15.43 -9.64
CA TRP A 24 11.55 14.45 -10.15
C TRP A 24 10.21 14.48 -9.42
N GLY A 25 10.13 15.16 -8.29
CA GLY A 25 8.89 15.39 -7.58
C GLY A 25 7.93 16.35 -8.31
N VAL A 26 8.45 17.29 -9.12
CA VAL A 26 7.63 18.30 -9.80
C VAL A 26 6.53 17.71 -10.69
N PRO A 27 6.81 16.73 -11.57
CA PRO A 27 5.76 16.07 -12.35
C PRO A 27 4.63 15.49 -11.50
N PHE A 28 4.91 14.93 -10.34
CA PHE A 28 3.88 14.37 -9.45
C PHE A 28 3.00 15.48 -8.87
N VAL A 29 3.56 16.63 -8.50
CA VAL A 29 2.76 17.78 -8.03
C VAL A 29 1.84 18.28 -9.14
N VAL A 30 2.37 18.37 -10.37
CA VAL A 30 1.58 18.77 -11.55
C VAL A 30 0.45 17.79 -11.81
N VAL A 31 0.72 16.49 -11.75
CA VAL A 31 -0.30 15.44 -11.93
C VAL A 31 -1.35 15.53 -10.83
N GLY A 32 -0.96 15.64 -9.55
CA GLY A 32 -1.89 15.77 -8.43
C GLY A 32 -2.77 17.01 -8.52
N PHE A 33 -2.20 18.13 -8.98
CA PHE A 33 -2.94 19.36 -9.24
C PHE A 33 -3.93 19.20 -10.40
N TRP A 34 -3.47 18.68 -11.52
CA TRP A 34 -4.26 18.58 -12.75
C TRP A 34 -5.44 17.59 -12.62
N LEU A 35 -5.23 16.42 -11.99
CA LEU A 35 -6.29 15.44 -11.76
C LEU A 35 -7.49 16.01 -10.98
N LEU A 36 -7.25 16.98 -10.10
CA LEU A 36 -8.30 17.60 -9.30
C LEU A 36 -8.85 18.88 -9.94
N LEU A 37 -8.10 19.53 -10.85
CA LEU A 37 -8.52 20.76 -11.50
C LEU A 37 -9.78 20.54 -12.35
N GLU A 38 -9.80 19.46 -13.11
CA GLU A 38 -10.91 19.15 -14.03
C GLU A 38 -12.20 18.78 -13.30
N HIS A 39 -12.10 18.20 -12.10
CA HIS A 39 -13.25 17.61 -11.39
C HIS A 39 -13.65 18.34 -10.10
N GLY A 40 -12.72 19.09 -9.50
CA GLY A 40 -12.94 19.78 -8.22
C GLY A 40 -12.68 21.27 -8.27
N GLY A 41 -12.28 21.78 -9.44
CA GLY A 41 -11.95 23.19 -9.62
C GLY A 41 -10.62 23.62 -8.96
N LEU A 42 -10.34 24.93 -9.01
CA LEU A 42 -9.04 25.47 -8.60
C LEU A 42 -8.71 25.24 -7.11
N SER A 43 -9.69 25.33 -6.23
CA SER A 43 -9.48 25.13 -4.78
C SER A 43 -9.04 23.70 -4.46
N ALA A 44 -9.71 22.72 -5.04
CA ALA A 44 -9.35 21.30 -4.90
C ALA A 44 -7.97 21.00 -5.49
N ALA A 45 -7.67 21.57 -6.68
CA ALA A 45 -6.37 21.43 -7.33
C ALA A 45 -5.23 22.02 -6.50
N LEU A 46 -5.40 23.22 -5.93
CA LEU A 46 -4.40 23.85 -5.06
C LEU A 46 -4.18 23.02 -3.79
N GLN A 47 -5.25 22.54 -3.16
CA GLN A 47 -5.15 21.66 -1.99
C GLN A 47 -4.42 20.37 -2.32
N GLY A 48 -4.81 19.66 -3.38
CA GLY A 48 -4.19 18.40 -3.78
C GLY A 48 -2.72 18.56 -4.19
N GLY A 49 -2.40 19.61 -4.93
CA GLY A 49 -1.03 19.97 -5.26
C GLY A 49 -0.19 20.25 -4.01
N ALA A 50 -0.73 20.98 -3.04
CA ALA A 50 -0.06 21.25 -1.77
C ALA A 50 0.15 19.97 -0.92
N GLN A 51 -0.84 19.08 -0.86
CA GLN A 51 -0.73 17.79 -0.17
C GLN A 51 0.33 16.90 -0.82
N THR A 52 0.34 16.79 -2.14
CA THR A 52 1.37 16.08 -2.90
C THR A 52 2.76 16.66 -2.61
N ALA A 53 2.92 17.97 -2.72
CA ALA A 53 4.17 18.66 -2.46
C ALA A 53 4.66 18.45 -1.02
N ALA A 54 3.77 18.56 -0.04
CA ALA A 54 4.11 18.36 1.36
C ALA A 54 4.66 16.94 1.62
N LEU A 55 4.04 15.92 1.04
CA LEU A 55 4.50 14.53 1.19
C LEU A 55 5.83 14.28 0.50
N LEU A 56 6.03 14.84 -0.70
CA LEU A 56 7.30 14.75 -1.41
C LEU A 56 8.43 15.46 -0.66
N VAL A 57 8.18 16.64 -0.09
CA VAL A 57 9.14 17.37 0.74
C VAL A 57 9.47 16.59 2.01
N TYR A 58 8.44 16.03 2.68
CA TYR A 58 8.64 15.16 3.83
C TYR A 58 9.57 13.98 3.49
N GLY A 59 9.27 13.24 2.43
CA GLY A 59 10.07 12.11 1.96
C GLY A 59 11.50 12.55 1.59
N TRP A 60 11.64 13.65 0.85
CA TRP A 60 12.93 14.19 0.44
C TRP A 60 13.81 14.55 1.64
N ILE A 61 13.26 15.19 2.67
CA ILE A 61 13.99 15.53 3.90
C ILE A 61 14.33 14.25 4.69
N ARG A 62 13.33 13.41 4.90
CA ARG A 62 13.42 12.22 5.76
C ARG A 62 14.44 11.21 5.23
N TRP A 63 14.33 10.90 3.95
CA TRP A 63 15.19 9.92 3.29
C TRP A 63 16.58 10.49 2.95
N GLY A 64 16.66 11.80 2.66
CA GLY A 64 17.95 12.48 2.48
C GLY A 64 18.85 12.37 3.71
N ARG A 65 18.27 12.32 4.90
CA ARG A 65 19.01 12.08 6.16
C ARG A 65 19.52 10.63 6.26
N ALA A 66 18.88 9.69 5.55
CA ALA A 66 19.22 8.28 5.56
C ALA A 66 20.26 7.88 4.48
N LEU A 67 20.78 8.82 3.68
CA LEU A 67 21.76 8.52 2.60
C LEU A 67 23.04 7.80 3.09
N ALA A 68 23.39 7.94 4.36
CA ALA A 68 24.48 7.19 4.99
C ALA A 68 24.22 5.67 5.04
N LEU A 69 22.98 5.22 4.86
CA LEU A 69 22.58 3.81 4.79
C LEU A 69 22.70 3.23 3.37
N ASN A 70 23.17 4.00 2.38
CA ASN A 70 23.31 3.51 1.00
C ASN A 70 24.49 2.54 0.83
N HIS A 71 24.44 1.45 1.56
CA HIS A 71 25.45 0.39 1.55
C HIS A 71 24.76 -0.99 1.64
N PRO A 72 25.38 -2.07 1.14
CA PRO A 72 24.87 -3.43 1.31
C PRO A 72 24.70 -3.81 2.79
N PRO A 73 23.80 -4.73 3.14
CA PRO A 73 23.61 -5.20 4.51
C PRO A 73 24.88 -5.79 5.15
N GLN A 74 25.73 -6.45 4.35
CA GLN A 74 26.93 -7.15 4.79
C GLN A 74 28.22 -6.32 4.66
N ASP A 75 28.19 -5.20 3.91
CA ASP A 75 29.36 -4.35 3.67
C ASP A 75 29.03 -2.89 4.02
N PRO A 76 29.70 -2.27 5.00
CA PRO A 76 29.43 -0.89 5.41
C PRO A 76 29.90 0.16 4.39
N ARG A 77 30.52 -0.24 3.27
CA ARG A 77 31.04 0.69 2.26
C ARG A 77 29.89 1.32 1.48
N LEU A 78 29.86 2.65 1.46
CA LEU A 78 28.86 3.41 0.72
C LEU A 78 28.93 3.15 -0.78
N ARG A 79 27.80 2.86 -1.41
CA ARG A 79 27.70 2.81 -2.86
C ARG A 79 27.72 4.22 -3.46
N PRO A 80 28.39 4.44 -4.61
CA PRO A 80 28.49 5.78 -5.23
C PRO A 80 27.21 6.22 -5.95
N SER A 81 26.22 5.35 -6.09
CA SER A 81 24.94 5.63 -6.75
C SER A 81 23.76 5.11 -5.95
N LEU A 82 22.60 5.76 -6.13
CA LEU A 82 21.35 5.32 -5.53
C LEU A 82 20.86 3.96 -6.05
N GLY A 83 21.27 3.58 -7.27
CA GLY A 83 20.81 2.35 -7.91
C GLY A 83 19.40 2.49 -8.53
N ALA A 84 19.07 1.54 -9.42
CA ALA A 84 17.79 1.55 -10.13
C ALA A 84 16.61 1.18 -9.19
N ALA A 85 16.82 0.20 -8.30
CA ALA A 85 15.79 -0.22 -7.35
C ALA A 85 15.36 0.95 -6.45
N ASN A 86 16.30 1.67 -5.80
CA ASN A 86 15.97 2.81 -4.95
C ASN A 86 15.27 3.95 -5.73
N ARG A 87 15.60 4.14 -7.01
CA ARG A 87 14.89 5.12 -7.86
C ARG A 87 13.45 4.69 -8.12
N LEU A 88 13.21 3.40 -8.33
CA LEU A 88 11.86 2.88 -8.52
C LEU A 88 11.02 3.03 -7.24
N THR A 89 11.61 2.75 -6.07
CA THR A 89 10.96 3.01 -4.77
C THR A 89 10.63 4.50 -4.59
N LEU A 90 11.50 5.43 -5.06
CA LEU A 90 11.20 6.87 -5.05
C LEU A 90 10.03 7.23 -5.98
N MET A 91 9.93 6.58 -7.16
CA MET A 91 8.77 6.76 -8.05
C MET A 91 7.48 6.25 -7.40
N ARG A 92 7.52 5.11 -6.70
CA ARG A 92 6.40 4.63 -5.88
C ARG A 92 5.98 5.66 -4.84
N GLY A 93 6.96 6.23 -4.14
CA GLY A 93 6.73 7.34 -3.21
C GLY A 93 6.04 8.54 -3.86
N GLY A 94 6.38 8.84 -5.13
CA GLY A 94 5.71 9.85 -5.94
C GLY A 94 4.24 9.51 -6.22
N LEU A 95 3.93 8.26 -6.60
CA LEU A 95 2.54 7.83 -6.80
C LEU A 95 1.72 7.92 -5.50
N ILE A 96 2.31 7.52 -4.37
CA ILE A 96 1.67 7.65 -3.06
C ILE A 96 1.48 9.13 -2.67
N ALA A 97 2.39 10.01 -3.07
CA ALA A 97 2.22 11.45 -2.87
C ALA A 97 1.06 12.02 -3.70
N VAL A 98 0.89 11.57 -4.95
CA VAL A 98 -0.28 11.92 -5.79
C VAL A 98 -1.56 11.34 -5.19
N LEU A 99 -1.53 10.13 -4.65
CA LEU A 99 -2.68 9.55 -3.93
C LEU A 99 -3.12 10.44 -2.77
N ALA A 100 -2.18 11.06 -2.06
CA ALA A 100 -2.52 11.99 -0.98
C ALA A 100 -3.25 13.25 -1.45
N ALA A 101 -3.17 13.63 -2.73
CA ALA A 101 -3.93 14.74 -3.28
C ALA A 101 -5.44 14.56 -3.11
N PHE A 102 -5.91 13.32 -3.07
CA PHE A 102 -7.32 12.97 -2.93
C PHE A 102 -7.83 12.98 -1.48
N LEU A 103 -6.96 13.18 -0.48
CA LEU A 103 -7.37 13.27 0.92
C LEU A 103 -8.34 14.43 1.13
N PHE A 104 -9.46 14.13 1.77
CA PHE A 104 -10.48 15.12 2.12
C PHE A 104 -11.13 15.84 0.93
N GLN A 105 -11.06 15.26 -0.27
CA GLN A 105 -11.71 15.79 -1.47
C GLN A 105 -13.10 15.16 -1.63
N PRO A 106 -14.17 15.99 -1.74
CA PRO A 106 -15.53 15.47 -1.96
C PRO A 106 -15.67 14.67 -3.27
N ALA A 107 -14.91 15.07 -4.31
CA ALA A 107 -14.94 14.43 -5.62
C ALA A 107 -14.53 12.95 -5.61
N VAL A 108 -13.80 12.49 -4.57
CA VAL A 108 -13.36 11.08 -4.46
C VAL A 108 -14.53 10.12 -4.20
N ALA A 109 -15.62 10.62 -3.61
CA ALA A 109 -16.83 9.83 -3.38
C ALA A 109 -17.71 9.72 -4.64
N GLY A 110 -17.36 10.44 -5.72
CA GLY A 110 -18.11 10.49 -6.97
C GLY A 110 -17.76 9.36 -7.95
N GLU A 111 -18.52 9.29 -9.03
CA GLU A 111 -18.27 8.41 -10.17
C GLU A 111 -17.27 9.08 -11.15
N GLY A 112 -16.69 8.27 -12.05
CA GLY A 112 -15.78 8.77 -13.07
C GLY A 112 -14.29 8.67 -12.70
N VAL A 113 -13.45 9.47 -13.38
CA VAL A 113 -11.97 9.38 -13.28
C VAL A 113 -11.49 9.57 -11.84
N THR A 114 -12.08 10.50 -11.10
CA THR A 114 -11.70 10.77 -9.71
C THR A 114 -12.01 9.62 -8.76
N GLY A 115 -13.06 8.85 -9.03
CA GLY A 115 -13.38 7.63 -8.27
C GLY A 115 -12.39 6.48 -8.52
N TRP A 116 -11.84 6.37 -9.74
CA TRP A 116 -10.89 5.33 -10.11
C TRP A 116 -9.44 5.68 -9.82
N ALA A 117 -9.07 6.96 -9.87
CA ALA A 117 -7.70 7.41 -9.76
C ALA A 117 -7.02 6.98 -8.44
N PRO A 118 -7.63 7.08 -7.25
CA PRO A 118 -7.01 6.61 -6.02
C PRO A 118 -6.67 5.13 -6.03
N ALA A 119 -7.60 4.29 -6.50
CA ALA A 119 -7.37 2.86 -6.61
C ALA A 119 -6.24 2.54 -7.59
N THR A 120 -6.26 3.17 -8.77
CA THR A 120 -5.25 2.97 -9.81
C THR A 120 -3.85 3.37 -9.33
N LEU A 121 -3.73 4.54 -8.68
CA LEU A 121 -2.46 5.03 -8.12
C LEU A 121 -1.91 4.07 -7.06
N TYR A 122 -2.77 3.62 -6.15
CA TYR A 122 -2.36 2.72 -5.07
C TYR A 122 -1.97 1.34 -5.61
N ILE A 123 -2.77 0.75 -6.51
CA ILE A 123 -2.49 -0.55 -7.13
C ILE A 123 -1.22 -0.48 -7.96
N ALA A 124 -1.00 0.60 -8.72
CA ALA A 124 0.24 0.81 -9.46
C ALA A 124 1.46 0.88 -8.53
N ALA A 125 1.37 1.63 -7.43
CA ALA A 125 2.43 1.69 -6.43
C ALA A 125 2.70 0.31 -5.80
N ALA A 126 1.66 -0.45 -5.45
CA ALA A 126 1.81 -1.80 -4.90
C ALA A 126 2.37 -2.81 -5.92
N ALA A 127 2.04 -2.68 -7.22
CA ALA A 127 2.61 -3.52 -8.26
C ALA A 127 4.11 -3.24 -8.47
N LEU A 128 4.51 -1.98 -8.44
CA LEU A 128 5.91 -1.57 -8.57
C LEU A 128 6.78 -2.05 -7.39
N ASP A 129 6.20 -2.29 -6.21
CA ASP A 129 6.87 -2.92 -5.06
C ASP A 129 7.46 -4.29 -5.39
N GLY A 130 6.71 -5.12 -6.09
CA GLY A 130 7.20 -6.41 -6.56
C GLY A 130 8.36 -6.28 -7.56
N VAL A 131 8.36 -5.22 -8.36
CA VAL A 131 9.36 -4.97 -9.41
C VAL A 131 10.67 -4.45 -8.82
N ASP A 132 10.64 -3.50 -7.89
CA ASP A 132 11.87 -2.96 -7.29
C ASP A 132 12.60 -3.99 -6.42
N GLY A 133 11.87 -4.80 -5.66
CA GLY A 133 12.43 -5.92 -4.92
C GLY A 133 13.03 -7.01 -5.82
N PHE A 134 12.38 -7.32 -6.94
CA PHE A 134 12.93 -8.23 -7.95
C PHE A 134 14.21 -7.65 -8.57
N LEU A 135 14.17 -6.39 -8.98
CA LEU A 135 15.30 -5.69 -9.59
C LEU A 135 16.51 -5.63 -8.63
N ALA A 136 16.28 -5.31 -7.35
CA ALA A 136 17.33 -5.28 -6.34
C ALA A 136 18.04 -6.63 -6.20
N ARG A 137 17.28 -7.72 -6.17
CA ARG A 137 17.83 -9.09 -6.05
C ARG A 137 18.61 -9.51 -7.30
N VAL A 138 18.05 -9.31 -8.50
CA VAL A 138 18.70 -9.71 -9.76
C VAL A 138 19.98 -8.91 -10.02
N THR A 139 19.99 -7.63 -9.66
CA THR A 139 21.17 -6.77 -9.86
C THR A 139 22.14 -6.79 -8.68
N GLY A 140 21.85 -7.53 -7.60
CA GLY A 140 22.64 -7.51 -6.36
C GLY A 140 22.78 -6.10 -5.78
N SER A 141 21.79 -5.22 -6.02
CA SER A 141 21.84 -3.80 -5.64
C SER A 141 21.13 -3.50 -4.32
N GLU A 142 20.84 -4.50 -3.52
CA GLU A 142 20.23 -4.34 -2.20
C GLU A 142 21.06 -3.44 -1.30
N THR A 143 20.39 -2.50 -0.62
CA THR A 143 21.02 -1.57 0.32
C THR A 143 20.14 -1.37 1.55
N ARG A 144 20.77 -1.02 2.69
CA ARG A 144 20.03 -0.62 3.90
C ARG A 144 19.14 0.60 3.66
N LEU A 145 19.56 1.51 2.79
CA LEU A 145 18.73 2.65 2.38
C LEU A 145 17.47 2.16 1.67
N GLY A 146 17.60 1.20 0.73
CA GLY A 146 16.46 0.62 0.02
C GLY A 146 15.45 -0.03 0.95
N GLU A 147 15.90 -0.85 1.90
CA GLU A 147 15.05 -1.46 2.93
C GLU A 147 14.28 -0.39 3.74
N CYS A 148 14.95 0.72 4.08
CA CYS A 148 14.35 1.82 4.83
C CYS A 148 13.30 2.57 3.99
N LEU A 149 13.62 2.89 2.73
CA LEU A 149 12.73 3.57 1.79
C LEU A 149 11.47 2.75 1.54
N ASP A 150 11.65 1.47 1.25
CA ASP A 150 10.59 0.51 0.96
C ASP A 150 9.58 0.45 2.11
N THR A 151 10.07 0.17 3.32
CA THR A 151 9.23 0.10 4.52
C THR A 151 8.46 1.42 4.79
N GLU A 152 9.10 2.58 4.57
CA GLU A 152 8.43 3.87 4.80
C GLU A 152 7.41 4.21 3.71
N VAL A 153 7.69 3.89 2.44
CA VAL A 153 6.74 4.11 1.33
C VAL A 153 5.51 3.23 1.51
N ASP A 154 5.70 1.97 1.92
CA ASP A 154 4.60 1.05 2.23
C ASP A 154 3.74 1.56 3.39
N ALA A 155 4.37 1.98 4.48
CA ALA A 155 3.66 2.51 5.64
C ALA A 155 2.89 3.80 5.31
N LEU A 156 3.48 4.72 4.53
CA LEU A 156 2.81 5.92 4.05
C LEU A 156 1.65 5.60 3.13
N GLY A 157 1.87 4.69 2.18
CA GLY A 157 0.84 4.26 1.24
C GLY A 157 -0.38 3.68 1.96
N LEU A 158 -0.14 2.82 2.93
CA LEU A 158 -1.21 2.22 3.73
C LEU A 158 -1.92 3.25 4.62
N LEU A 159 -1.18 4.21 5.20
CA LEU A 159 -1.78 5.29 5.99
C LEU A 159 -2.71 6.17 5.14
N ILE A 160 -2.28 6.57 3.95
CA ILE A 160 -3.07 7.39 3.05
C ILE A 160 -4.29 6.63 2.53
N ALA A 161 -4.10 5.37 2.10
CA ALA A 161 -5.20 4.52 1.64
C ALA A 161 -6.22 4.26 2.76
N ALA A 162 -5.77 3.97 3.99
CA ALA A 162 -6.66 3.80 5.15
C ALA A 162 -7.44 5.09 5.45
N THR A 163 -6.78 6.25 5.38
CA THR A 163 -7.44 7.54 5.60
C THR A 163 -8.49 7.82 4.53
N LEU A 164 -8.19 7.53 3.25
CA LEU A 164 -9.15 7.66 2.16
C LEU A 164 -10.35 6.74 2.34
N LEU A 165 -10.12 5.45 2.66
CA LEU A 165 -11.18 4.48 2.87
C LEU A 165 -12.13 4.87 4.01
N VAL A 166 -11.58 5.42 5.10
CA VAL A 166 -12.39 5.94 6.20
C VAL A 166 -13.14 7.21 5.78
N TRP A 167 -12.48 8.11 5.04
CA TRP A 167 -13.08 9.35 4.55
C TRP A 167 -14.28 9.10 3.63
N VAL A 168 -14.16 8.15 2.69
CA VAL A 168 -15.26 7.78 1.78
C VAL A 168 -16.26 6.79 2.41
N GLY A 169 -16.15 6.48 3.69
CA GLY A 169 -17.07 5.59 4.41
C GLY A 169 -16.93 4.10 4.09
N LYS A 170 -15.92 3.68 3.33
CA LYS A 170 -15.67 2.28 2.96
C LYS A 170 -14.97 1.45 4.04
N ALA A 171 -14.39 2.11 5.04
CA ALA A 171 -13.83 1.46 6.21
C ALA A 171 -14.26 2.18 7.50
N PRO A 172 -14.41 1.47 8.62
CA PRO A 172 -14.70 2.09 9.91
C PRO A 172 -13.47 2.88 10.41
N ALA A 173 -13.68 3.85 11.30
CA ALA A 173 -12.61 4.67 11.86
C ALA A 173 -11.48 3.85 12.51
N ALA A 174 -11.79 2.66 13.04
CA ALA A 174 -10.78 1.73 13.58
C ALA A 174 -9.73 1.33 12.54
N TYR A 175 -10.03 1.36 11.25
CA TYR A 175 -9.09 1.04 10.18
C TYR A 175 -7.92 2.03 10.10
N LEU A 176 -8.04 3.24 10.64
CA LEU A 176 -6.90 4.17 10.77
C LEU A 176 -5.75 3.58 11.59
N CYS A 177 -6.04 2.64 12.52
CA CYS A 177 -5.00 1.94 13.26
C CYS A 177 -4.06 1.12 12.37
N VAL A 178 -4.52 0.70 11.19
CA VAL A 178 -3.71 -0.02 10.20
C VAL A 178 -2.59 0.90 9.67
N GLY A 179 -2.95 2.10 9.25
CA GLY A 179 -1.97 3.08 8.77
C GLY A 179 -1.07 3.65 9.87
N LEU A 180 -1.64 3.90 11.07
CA LEU A 180 -0.91 4.50 12.19
C LEU A 180 -0.04 3.50 12.95
N GLY A 181 -0.33 2.20 12.88
CA GLY A 181 0.29 1.15 13.70
C GLY A 181 1.81 1.10 13.55
N TYR A 182 2.32 1.21 12.33
CA TYR A 182 3.76 1.27 12.09
C TYR A 182 4.42 2.45 12.82
N TYR A 183 3.86 3.66 12.69
CA TYR A 183 4.40 4.87 13.32
C TYR A 183 4.32 4.81 14.83
N ALA A 184 3.20 4.31 15.37
CA ALA A 184 3.01 4.11 16.80
C ALA A 184 4.05 3.14 17.36
N LEU A 185 4.31 2.03 16.68
CA LEU A 185 5.31 1.05 17.08
C LEU A 185 6.73 1.63 17.04
N GLN A 186 7.08 2.40 16.01
CA GLN A 186 8.39 3.06 15.92
C GLN A 186 8.57 4.14 16.99
N ALA A 187 7.52 4.91 17.27
CA ALA A 187 7.52 5.88 18.35
C ALA A 187 7.72 5.22 19.73
N ALA A 188 7.00 4.11 19.95
CA ALA A 188 7.12 3.33 21.19
C ALA A 188 8.52 2.71 21.37
N LYS A 189 9.12 2.16 20.30
CA LYS A 189 10.52 1.69 20.30
C LYS A 189 11.49 2.83 20.62
N SER A 190 11.29 4.00 20.04
CA SER A 190 12.13 5.19 20.29
C SER A 190 12.00 5.70 21.73
N ALA A 191 10.78 5.78 22.26
CA ALA A 191 10.53 6.17 23.64
C ALA A 191 11.18 5.19 24.63
N ARG A 192 11.08 3.88 24.35
CA ARG A 192 11.71 2.84 25.16
C ARG A 192 13.24 2.97 25.19
N ARG A 193 13.87 3.24 24.04
CA ARG A 193 15.34 3.50 23.98
C ARG A 193 15.73 4.75 24.76
N LYS A 194 14.96 5.85 24.62
CA LYS A 194 15.20 7.09 25.37
C LYS A 194 15.07 6.89 26.90
N ALA A 195 14.19 5.99 27.32
CA ALA A 195 14.03 5.60 28.72
C ALA A 195 15.10 4.60 29.22
N GLY A 196 16.15 4.32 28.45
CA GLY A 196 17.22 3.39 28.82
C GLY A 196 16.80 1.91 28.86
N ARG A 197 15.60 1.58 28.36
CA ARG A 197 15.10 0.20 28.35
C ARG A 197 15.59 -0.54 27.09
N SER A 198 15.92 -1.82 27.24
CA SER A 198 16.33 -2.67 26.11
C SER A 198 15.22 -2.82 25.10
N VAL A 199 15.57 -2.81 23.81
CA VAL A 199 14.69 -3.09 22.68
C VAL A 199 15.20 -4.35 22.01
N ALA A 200 14.53 -5.48 22.24
CA ALA A 200 14.92 -6.75 21.64
C ALA A 200 14.79 -6.70 20.10
N PRO A 201 15.72 -7.32 19.36
CA PRO A 201 15.64 -7.40 17.91
C PRO A 201 14.45 -8.27 17.49
N VAL A 202 13.68 -7.78 16.54
CA VAL A 202 12.56 -8.52 15.94
C VAL A 202 13.03 -9.17 14.66
N GLN A 203 12.88 -10.47 14.55
CA GLN A 203 13.18 -11.20 13.33
C GLN A 203 12.04 -11.06 12.32
N PRO A 204 12.34 -10.91 11.01
CA PRO A 204 11.35 -10.91 9.96
C PRO A 204 10.54 -12.22 9.97
N ARG A 205 9.21 -12.11 9.95
CA ARG A 205 8.30 -13.25 9.97
C ARG A 205 7.51 -13.34 8.67
N ALA A 206 7.34 -14.57 8.16
CA ALA A 206 6.56 -14.80 6.94
C ALA A 206 5.09 -14.39 7.11
N GLU A 207 4.54 -14.62 8.32
CA GLU A 207 3.17 -14.26 8.67
C GLU A 207 2.93 -12.75 8.61
N ALA A 208 3.87 -11.96 9.14
CA ALA A 208 3.76 -10.50 9.11
C ALA A 208 3.77 -9.95 7.66
N ARG A 209 4.61 -10.54 6.79
CA ARG A 209 4.63 -10.19 5.36
C ARG A 209 3.33 -10.57 4.66
N LEU A 210 2.76 -11.75 4.99
CA LEU A 210 1.48 -12.16 4.44
C LEU A 210 0.37 -11.19 4.81
N VAL A 211 0.26 -10.84 6.11
CA VAL A 211 -0.75 -9.88 6.60
C VAL A 211 -0.58 -8.53 5.91
N ALA A 212 0.65 -7.99 5.85
CA ALA A 212 0.92 -6.73 5.16
C ALA A 212 0.54 -6.77 3.67
N GLY A 213 0.86 -7.86 2.97
CA GLY A 213 0.46 -8.04 1.58
C GLY A 213 -1.06 -8.14 1.39
N CYS A 214 -1.75 -8.80 2.33
CA CYS A 214 -3.22 -8.85 2.33
C CYS A 214 -3.85 -7.48 2.60
N GLU A 215 -3.27 -6.70 3.52
CA GLU A 215 -3.71 -5.32 3.80
C GLU A 215 -3.57 -4.42 2.56
N MET A 216 -2.42 -4.49 1.89
CA MET A 216 -2.19 -3.72 0.66
C MET A 216 -3.19 -4.14 -0.43
N GLY A 217 -3.38 -5.44 -0.61
CA GLY A 217 -4.35 -5.97 -1.57
C GLY A 217 -5.78 -5.55 -1.26
N PHE A 218 -6.19 -5.62 0.01
CA PHE A 218 -7.50 -5.17 0.46
C PHE A 218 -7.68 -3.65 0.26
N ALA A 219 -6.70 -2.84 0.67
CA ALA A 219 -6.77 -1.39 0.52
C ALA A 219 -6.92 -0.98 -0.97
N GLY A 220 -6.14 -1.60 -1.87
CA GLY A 220 -6.25 -1.37 -3.30
C GLY A 220 -7.62 -1.76 -3.87
N ALA A 221 -8.13 -2.93 -3.49
CA ALA A 221 -9.45 -3.40 -3.92
C ALA A 221 -10.59 -2.52 -3.37
N ALA A 222 -10.54 -2.19 -2.07
CA ALA A 222 -11.58 -1.39 -1.43
C ALA A 222 -11.64 0.06 -1.94
N LEU A 223 -10.52 0.61 -2.42
CA LEU A 223 -10.49 1.92 -3.08
C LEU A 223 -11.22 1.91 -4.43
N LEU A 224 -11.36 0.75 -5.10
CA LEU A 224 -12.11 0.68 -6.35
C LEU A 224 -13.57 1.13 -6.14
N PRO A 225 -14.16 1.88 -7.08
CA PRO A 225 -15.56 2.30 -6.97
C PRO A 225 -16.57 1.17 -7.16
N LEU A 226 -16.09 -0.07 -7.28
CA LEU A 226 -16.89 -1.28 -7.47
C LEU A 226 -17.52 -1.82 -6.19
N PHE A 227 -16.93 -1.53 -5.04
CA PHE A 227 -17.34 -2.10 -3.76
C PHE A 227 -18.04 -1.07 -2.88
N GLU A 228 -19.19 -1.45 -2.35
CA GLU A 228 -19.95 -0.64 -1.41
C GLU A 228 -19.43 -0.77 0.03
N PRO A 229 -19.71 0.23 0.88
CA PRO A 229 -19.35 0.20 2.30
C PRO A 229 -19.81 -1.06 3.04
N ALA A 230 -21.01 -1.56 2.74
CA ALA A 230 -21.56 -2.77 3.35
C ALA A 230 -20.70 -4.03 3.12
N ALA A 231 -19.98 -4.09 2.00
CA ALA A 231 -19.08 -5.20 1.69
C ALA A 231 -17.67 -4.98 2.26
N THR A 232 -17.18 -3.74 2.27
CA THR A 232 -15.78 -3.45 2.64
C THR A 232 -15.58 -3.27 4.14
N GLN A 233 -16.54 -2.69 4.87
CA GLN A 233 -16.42 -2.43 6.31
C GLN A 233 -16.16 -3.68 7.17
N PRO A 234 -16.88 -4.81 7.00
CA PRO A 234 -16.60 -6.02 7.78
C PRO A 234 -15.22 -6.58 7.51
N VAL A 235 -14.77 -6.55 6.24
CA VAL A 235 -13.43 -7.01 5.86
C VAL A 235 -12.36 -6.11 6.46
N ALA A 236 -12.57 -4.79 6.44
CA ALA A 236 -11.68 -3.81 7.07
C ALA A 236 -11.48 -4.09 8.56
N LEU A 237 -12.54 -4.46 9.30
CA LEU A 237 -12.43 -4.83 10.71
C LEU A 237 -11.59 -6.10 10.91
N ILE A 238 -11.78 -7.12 10.09
CA ILE A 238 -10.98 -8.35 10.14
C ILE A 238 -9.52 -8.05 9.87
N MET A 239 -9.24 -7.24 8.85
CA MET A 239 -7.88 -6.81 8.49
C MET A 239 -7.25 -6.01 9.62
N THR A 240 -7.96 -5.03 10.20
CA THR A 240 -7.52 -4.27 11.37
C THR A 240 -7.13 -5.19 12.53
N ALA A 241 -7.96 -6.16 12.86
CA ALA A 241 -7.69 -7.09 13.95
C ALA A 241 -6.44 -7.96 13.68
N ALA A 242 -6.27 -8.44 12.45
CA ALA A 242 -5.12 -9.25 12.04
C ALA A 242 -3.81 -8.46 12.15
N LEU A 243 -3.79 -7.22 11.68
CA LEU A 243 -2.60 -6.37 11.74
C LEU A 243 -2.27 -5.94 13.17
N LEU A 244 -3.27 -5.54 13.96
CA LEU A 244 -3.07 -5.16 15.36
C LEU A 244 -2.56 -6.34 16.20
N ALA A 245 -3.02 -7.55 15.94
CA ALA A 245 -2.47 -8.76 16.57
C ALA A 245 -0.98 -8.93 16.21
N GLY A 246 -0.59 -8.67 14.96
CA GLY A 246 0.80 -8.67 14.50
C GLY A 246 1.66 -7.64 15.22
N PHE A 247 1.21 -6.40 15.33
CA PHE A 247 1.90 -5.32 16.05
C PHE A 247 1.98 -5.59 17.56
N GLY A 248 0.89 -6.09 18.16
CA GLY A 248 0.87 -6.47 19.57
C GLY A 248 1.92 -7.54 19.89
N ARG A 249 2.03 -8.57 19.02
CA ARG A 249 3.06 -9.58 19.15
C ARG A 249 4.47 -9.00 19.00
N GLU A 250 4.68 -8.14 18.01
CA GLU A 250 5.97 -7.49 17.82
C GLU A 250 6.35 -6.66 19.06
N TRP A 251 5.39 -5.97 19.66
CA TRP A 251 5.59 -5.23 20.88
C TRP A 251 5.98 -6.14 22.05
N LEU A 252 5.36 -7.30 22.21
CA LEU A 252 5.73 -8.29 23.23
C LEU A 252 7.18 -8.77 23.07
N VAL A 253 7.63 -8.99 21.82
CA VAL A 253 9.03 -9.32 21.51
C VAL A 253 9.96 -8.18 21.88
N VAL A 254 9.63 -6.95 21.47
CA VAL A 254 10.39 -5.73 21.79
C VAL A 254 10.56 -5.54 23.28
N CYS A 255 9.56 -5.89 24.08
CA CYS A 255 9.58 -5.83 25.54
C CYS A 255 10.35 -6.98 26.19
N GLY A 256 10.78 -8.00 25.43
CA GLY A 256 11.40 -9.22 25.95
C GLY A 256 10.43 -10.18 26.64
N LEU A 257 9.11 -9.94 26.51
CA LEU A 257 8.07 -10.78 27.11
C LEU A 257 7.80 -12.05 26.27
N ALA A 258 8.07 -11.98 24.97
CA ALA A 258 7.95 -13.10 24.03
C ALA A 258 9.35 -13.51 23.54
N ALA A 259 10.15 -14.11 24.44
CA ALA A 259 11.45 -14.68 24.07
C ALA A 259 11.27 -16.08 23.41
N PRO A 260 12.21 -16.54 22.56
CA PRO A 260 12.11 -17.82 21.85
C PRO A 260 12.14 -19.09 22.74
N ASP A 261 12.16 -18.95 24.04
CA ASP A 261 12.54 -19.96 25.04
C ASP A 261 11.43 -20.96 25.42
N GLY A 262 10.51 -21.29 24.51
CA GLY A 262 9.54 -22.38 24.74
C GLY A 262 8.42 -22.10 25.75
N ARG A 263 8.28 -20.86 26.23
CA ARG A 263 7.22 -20.45 27.17
C ARG A 263 5.81 -20.71 26.59
N PRO A 264 4.81 -21.03 27.42
CA PRO A 264 3.45 -21.32 26.95
C PRO A 264 2.84 -20.22 26.08
N LEU A 265 3.14 -18.94 26.37
CA LEU A 265 2.74 -17.80 25.57
C LEU A 265 3.28 -17.90 24.13
N ASN A 266 4.56 -18.25 23.95
CA ASN A 266 5.16 -18.36 22.62
C ASN A 266 4.56 -19.51 21.80
N ARG A 267 4.20 -20.62 22.45
CA ARG A 267 3.49 -21.73 21.80
C ARG A 267 2.06 -21.33 21.38
N ALA A 268 1.37 -20.55 22.19
CA ALA A 268 0.04 -20.02 21.85
C ALA A 268 0.13 -19.04 20.68
N LEU A 269 1.07 -18.10 20.69
CA LEU A 269 1.32 -17.13 19.61
C LEU A 269 1.71 -17.83 18.30
N ALA A 270 2.57 -18.86 18.36
CA ALA A 270 2.94 -19.64 17.18
C ALA A 270 1.77 -20.47 16.61
N ARG A 271 0.83 -20.90 17.46
CA ARG A 271 -0.41 -21.54 16.99
C ARG A 271 -1.33 -20.54 16.30
N ALA A 272 -1.50 -19.37 16.90
CA ALA A 272 -2.30 -18.29 16.32
C ALA A 272 -1.74 -17.85 14.95
N ASP A 273 -0.42 -17.68 14.80
CA ASP A 273 0.21 -17.36 13.53
C ASP A 273 -0.04 -18.43 12.47
N ARG A 274 0.12 -19.70 12.81
CA ARG A 274 -0.15 -20.79 11.87
C ARG A 274 -1.62 -20.85 11.46
N ALA A 275 -2.53 -20.56 12.38
CA ALA A 275 -3.95 -20.46 12.06
C ALA A 275 -4.21 -19.27 11.12
N LEU A 276 -3.61 -18.11 11.40
CA LEU A 276 -3.74 -16.90 10.58
C LEU A 276 -3.25 -17.15 9.14
N VAL A 277 -2.05 -17.71 8.98
CA VAL A 277 -1.49 -18.04 7.64
C VAL A 277 -2.38 -19.00 6.87
N ARG A 278 -3.05 -19.93 7.54
CA ARG A 278 -3.94 -20.91 6.89
C ARG A 278 -5.30 -20.33 6.57
N LEU A 279 -5.89 -19.58 7.50
CA LEU A 279 -7.28 -19.13 7.40
C LEU A 279 -7.42 -17.84 6.60
N LEU A 280 -6.50 -16.88 6.75
CA LEU A 280 -6.62 -15.58 6.10
C LEU A 280 -6.73 -15.67 4.57
N PRO A 281 -5.89 -16.45 3.86
CA PRO A 281 -6.06 -16.61 2.41
C PRO A 281 -7.38 -17.26 2.02
N ILE A 282 -7.89 -18.18 2.84
CA ILE A 282 -9.18 -18.86 2.59
C ILE A 282 -10.32 -17.84 2.74
N VAL A 283 -10.31 -17.07 3.82
CA VAL A 283 -11.32 -16.04 4.09
C VAL A 283 -11.33 -14.98 2.98
N LEU A 284 -10.15 -14.51 2.57
CA LEU A 284 -10.02 -13.52 1.49
C LEU A 284 -10.53 -14.06 0.15
N ARG A 285 -10.23 -15.31 -0.18
CA ARG A 285 -10.75 -15.95 -1.39
C ARG A 285 -12.26 -16.08 -1.34
N ALA A 286 -12.80 -16.54 -0.22
CA ALA A 286 -14.24 -16.66 -0.02
C ALA A 286 -14.94 -15.29 -0.15
N ALA A 287 -14.34 -14.22 0.44
CA ALA A 287 -14.86 -12.87 0.32
C ALA A 287 -14.78 -12.35 -1.13
N ALA A 288 -13.69 -12.62 -1.86
CA ALA A 288 -13.56 -12.25 -3.28
C ALA A 288 -14.59 -12.97 -4.16
N VAL A 289 -14.77 -14.28 -3.96
CA VAL A 289 -15.78 -15.07 -4.68
C VAL A 289 -17.19 -14.56 -4.37
N ALA A 290 -17.51 -14.31 -3.10
CA ALA A 290 -18.80 -13.76 -2.69
C ALA A 290 -19.04 -12.38 -3.33
N GLY A 291 -18.02 -11.51 -3.38
CA GLY A 291 -18.10 -10.21 -4.05
C GLY A 291 -18.40 -10.35 -5.56
N ILE A 292 -17.71 -11.26 -6.26
CA ILE A 292 -17.98 -11.54 -7.68
C ILE A 292 -19.43 -12.06 -7.88
N LEU A 293 -19.87 -12.99 -7.04
CA LEU A 293 -21.24 -13.54 -7.12
C LEU A 293 -22.29 -12.47 -6.86
N LEU A 294 -22.07 -11.57 -5.92
CA LEU A 294 -22.96 -10.43 -5.66
C LEU A 294 -23.02 -9.48 -6.87
N LEU A 295 -21.88 -9.17 -7.50
CA LEU A 295 -21.84 -8.37 -8.73
C LEU A 295 -22.63 -9.04 -9.86
N LEU A 296 -22.43 -10.35 -10.08
CA LEU A 296 -23.17 -11.12 -11.08
C LEU A 296 -24.67 -11.14 -10.82
N ASN A 297 -25.08 -11.28 -9.56
CA ASN A 297 -26.49 -11.32 -9.18
C ASN A 297 -27.16 -9.94 -9.36
N ARG A 298 -26.45 -8.85 -9.00
CA ARG A 298 -26.94 -7.49 -9.23
C ARG A 298 -27.11 -7.16 -10.70
N SER A 299 -26.19 -7.55 -11.55
CA SER A 299 -26.28 -7.33 -13.00
C SER A 299 -27.49 -8.06 -13.60
N ARG A 300 -27.91 -9.20 -13.02
CA ARG A 300 -29.12 -9.93 -13.43
C ARG A 300 -30.39 -9.29 -12.91
N ALA A 301 -30.40 -8.84 -11.65
CA ALA A 301 -31.59 -8.30 -10.99
C ALA A 301 -31.98 -6.90 -11.49
N ALA A 302 -31.00 -6.08 -11.89
CA ALA A 302 -31.23 -4.70 -12.29
C ALA A 302 -31.90 -4.54 -13.66
N GLY A 303 -32.18 -5.63 -14.41
CA GLY A 303 -32.72 -5.55 -15.76
C GLY A 303 -31.88 -4.62 -16.65
N ALA A 304 -30.57 -4.58 -16.41
CA ALA A 304 -29.67 -3.51 -16.81
C ALA A 304 -29.77 -3.22 -18.30
N VAL A 305 -29.85 -1.96 -18.63
CA VAL A 305 -29.90 -1.42 -20.00
C VAL A 305 -28.73 -1.93 -20.87
N THR A 306 -27.66 -2.42 -20.22
CA THR A 306 -26.57 -3.18 -20.84
C THR A 306 -26.26 -4.41 -19.98
N PRO A 307 -26.83 -5.58 -20.26
CA PRO A 307 -26.42 -6.82 -19.62
C PRO A 307 -24.93 -7.05 -19.90
N LEU A 308 -24.18 -7.46 -18.86
CA LEU A 308 -22.84 -8.01 -19.05
C LEU A 308 -22.85 -8.93 -20.27
N SER A 309 -21.97 -8.74 -21.22
CA SER A 309 -21.87 -9.64 -22.37
C SER A 309 -21.72 -11.08 -21.87
N THR A 310 -22.20 -12.04 -22.61
CA THR A 310 -22.04 -13.48 -22.27
C THR A 310 -20.58 -13.83 -22.03
N ALA A 311 -19.67 -13.19 -22.77
CA ALA A 311 -18.22 -13.31 -22.58
C ALA A 311 -17.76 -12.73 -21.22
N GLY A 312 -18.25 -11.56 -20.81
CA GLY A 312 -17.91 -10.97 -19.53
C GLY A 312 -18.43 -11.77 -18.32
N THR A 313 -19.64 -12.32 -18.41
CA THR A 313 -20.17 -13.22 -17.37
C THR A 313 -19.39 -14.51 -17.27
N ALA A 314 -19.02 -15.14 -18.40
CA ALA A 314 -18.20 -16.34 -18.43
C ALA A 314 -16.79 -16.07 -17.85
N GLN A 315 -16.20 -14.93 -18.15
CA GLN A 315 -14.90 -14.53 -17.63
C GLN A 315 -14.94 -14.34 -16.09
N LEU A 316 -15.97 -13.69 -15.55
CA LEU A 316 -16.14 -13.53 -14.10
C LEU A 316 -16.34 -14.88 -13.39
N TRP A 317 -17.13 -15.80 -13.97
CA TRP A 317 -17.29 -17.16 -13.45
C TRP A 317 -15.98 -17.95 -13.46
N THR A 318 -15.19 -17.84 -14.54
CA THR A 318 -13.88 -18.47 -14.63
C THR A 318 -12.93 -17.92 -13.57
N CYS A 319 -12.89 -16.59 -13.39
CA CYS A 319 -12.08 -15.95 -12.35
C CYS A 319 -12.52 -16.36 -10.93
N ALA A 320 -13.82 -16.44 -10.68
CA ALA A 320 -14.35 -16.89 -9.38
C ALA A 320 -13.93 -18.34 -9.10
N SER A 321 -14.01 -19.22 -10.10
CA SER A 321 -13.58 -20.60 -9.97
C SER A 321 -12.08 -20.73 -9.71
N LEU A 322 -11.24 -20.02 -10.46
CA LEU A 322 -9.79 -20.02 -10.26
C LEU A 322 -9.40 -19.48 -8.87
N LEU A 323 -10.09 -18.47 -8.38
CA LEU A 323 -9.89 -17.94 -7.03
C LEU A 323 -10.31 -18.95 -5.96
N ALA A 324 -11.46 -19.61 -6.13
CA ALA A 324 -11.97 -20.60 -5.20
C ALA A 324 -11.02 -21.79 -5.06
N PHE A 325 -10.49 -22.30 -6.19
CA PHE A 325 -9.52 -23.40 -6.18
C PHE A 325 -8.09 -22.97 -5.86
N GLY A 326 -7.83 -21.67 -5.67
CA GLY A 326 -6.51 -21.16 -5.32
C GLY A 326 -5.49 -21.23 -6.45
N VAL A 327 -5.94 -21.48 -7.68
CA VAL A 327 -5.08 -21.53 -8.86
C VAL A 327 -4.90 -20.10 -9.38
N MET A 328 -3.64 -19.72 -9.63
CA MET A 328 -3.26 -18.44 -10.23
C MET A 328 -3.96 -17.21 -9.58
N THR A 329 -4.09 -17.19 -8.25
CA THR A 329 -4.90 -16.21 -7.52
C THR A 329 -4.62 -14.75 -7.85
N ARG A 330 -3.35 -14.41 -8.14
CA ARG A 330 -2.96 -13.03 -8.51
C ARG A 330 -3.50 -12.65 -9.89
N LEU A 331 -3.35 -13.54 -10.88
CA LEU A 331 -3.82 -13.30 -12.23
C LEU A 331 -5.34 -13.33 -12.33
N ALA A 332 -5.99 -14.26 -11.63
CA ALA A 332 -7.44 -14.35 -11.58
C ALA A 332 -8.07 -13.11 -10.93
N GLY A 333 -7.48 -12.60 -9.86
CA GLY A 333 -7.92 -11.36 -9.20
C GLY A 333 -7.82 -10.15 -10.13
N LEU A 334 -6.69 -10.01 -10.83
CA LEU A 334 -6.49 -8.92 -11.80
C LEU A 334 -7.46 -9.03 -12.98
N ALA A 335 -7.61 -10.23 -13.54
CA ALA A 335 -8.53 -10.47 -14.65
C ALA A 335 -10.00 -10.22 -14.25
N ALA A 336 -10.39 -10.57 -13.01
CA ALA A 336 -11.72 -10.27 -12.50
C ALA A 336 -11.95 -8.75 -12.36
N ALA A 337 -10.97 -8.03 -11.85
CA ALA A 337 -11.03 -6.57 -11.74
C ALA A 337 -11.14 -5.90 -13.13
N MET A 338 -10.34 -6.36 -14.10
CA MET A 338 -10.42 -5.86 -15.49
C MET A 338 -11.76 -6.19 -16.13
N ALA A 339 -12.28 -7.42 -15.97
CA ALA A 339 -13.57 -7.80 -16.52
C ALA A 339 -14.73 -6.99 -15.90
N ALA A 340 -14.68 -6.73 -14.59
CA ALA A 340 -15.64 -5.87 -13.91
C ALA A 340 -15.56 -4.41 -14.42
N ALA A 341 -14.35 -3.89 -14.64
CA ALA A 341 -14.14 -2.56 -15.22
C ALA A 341 -14.68 -2.44 -16.65
N CYS A 342 -14.45 -3.46 -17.50
CA CYS A 342 -14.97 -3.49 -18.87
C CYS A 342 -16.49 -3.70 -18.95
N ALA A 343 -17.10 -4.23 -17.89
CA ALA A 343 -18.54 -4.49 -17.82
C ALA A 343 -19.35 -3.29 -17.33
N MET A 344 -18.69 -2.20 -16.91
CA MET A 344 -19.40 -0.97 -16.56
C MET A 344 -19.99 -0.30 -17.81
N PRO A 345 -21.24 0.16 -17.77
CA PRO A 345 -21.78 0.97 -18.85
C PRO A 345 -20.90 2.21 -19.00
N GLY A 346 -20.39 2.43 -20.22
CA GLY A 346 -19.76 3.70 -20.58
C GLY A 346 -20.73 4.86 -20.33
N PRO A 347 -20.24 6.11 -20.29
CA PRO A 347 -21.09 7.26 -20.15
C PRO A 347 -22.20 7.19 -21.21
N LEU A 348 -23.45 7.36 -20.79
CA LEU A 348 -24.61 7.29 -21.66
C LEU A 348 -24.38 8.21 -22.87
N PRO A 349 -24.50 7.72 -24.13
CA PRO A 349 -24.43 8.58 -25.30
C PRO A 349 -25.65 9.51 -25.23
N GLY A 350 -25.46 10.79 -24.92
CA GLY A 350 -26.54 11.75 -24.87
C GLY A 350 -26.42 12.88 -23.84
N ALA A 351 -25.37 12.93 -23.05
CA ALA A 351 -25.07 14.12 -22.27
C ALA A 351 -24.42 15.18 -23.19
N GLU A 352 -25.22 15.74 -24.08
CA GLU A 352 -24.86 16.97 -24.77
C GLU A 352 -24.75 18.07 -23.69
N TRP A 353 -23.60 18.69 -23.66
CA TRP A 353 -23.32 19.83 -22.80
C TRP A 353 -24.11 21.04 -23.35
N GLY A 354 -25.26 21.33 -22.73
CA GLY A 354 -25.95 22.58 -22.85
C GLY A 354 -25.50 23.58 -21.80
#